data_2806484f8ea006da3fb8e6190d600099
#
_entry.id   2806484f8ea006da3fb8e6190d600099
#
_cell.length_a   1.000
_cell.length_b   1.000
_cell.length_c   1.000
_cell.angle_alpha   90.00
_cell.angle_beta   90.00
_cell.angle_gamma   90.00
#
_symmetry.space_group_name_H-M   'P 1'
#
loop_
_entity.id
_entity.type
_entity.pdbx_description
1 polymer ?
#
loop_
_entity_poly.entity_id
_entity_poly.type
_entity_poly.pdbx_seq_one_letter_code
_entity_poly.pdbx_strand_id
1 'polypeptide(L)'
;MNTITLTAHDGHKLAGYCFKPENTPHASVVIAPAMAVPQSFYAPFARYLTAQGYVVWSFDYRGTGESLKGSMRNVKATISDWLRKDFDAVIQKAGDSYPSLPLYVIGHSLGGQTVPLLPSLPRLAGLINIAVGSGWVQHNAPRVRRTAPFLWYLVAPLLCSLFGYFPGARLGIIGDLPAGVMYQWRRWCLTPDYLLSGEPGARDAYARVNFPILALTFADDELLLEKGSRMLHSAYTGTPADYRVIEPGDFGLRRIGHFGFFKQQSETTLWPLVTGWLKQTTTELTQCNS
;
A
#
# COMPACT_ATOMS: atom_id res chain seq x y z
N MET A 1 -18.69 0.30 -10.66
CA MET A 1 -17.30 0.76 -10.86
C MET A 1 -17.32 1.88 -11.87
N ASN A 2 -16.84 3.05 -11.49
CA ASN A 2 -16.70 4.20 -12.38
C ASN A 2 -15.21 4.54 -12.49
N THR A 3 -14.72 4.62 -13.73
CA THR A 3 -13.37 5.17 -13.98
C THR A 3 -13.42 6.67 -13.68
N ILE A 4 -12.45 7.16 -12.93
CA ILE A 4 -12.31 8.55 -12.57
C ILE A 4 -10.92 9.07 -12.89
N THR A 5 -10.84 10.37 -13.16
CA THR A 5 -9.56 11.07 -13.22
C THR A 5 -9.34 11.82 -11.90
N LEU A 6 -8.29 11.46 -11.21
CA LEU A 6 -7.82 12.15 -10.02
C LEU A 6 -6.76 13.18 -10.41
N THR A 7 -6.64 14.25 -9.64
CA THR A 7 -5.63 15.28 -9.90
C THR A 7 -4.70 15.34 -8.71
N ALA A 8 -3.44 15.00 -8.92
CA ALA A 8 -2.38 15.12 -7.93
C ALA A 8 -2.11 16.59 -7.57
N HIS A 9 -1.46 16.85 -6.44
CA HIS A 9 -1.23 18.21 -5.94
C HIS A 9 -0.44 19.13 -6.89
N ASP A 10 0.33 18.54 -7.80
CA ASP A 10 1.06 19.27 -8.84
C ASP A 10 0.34 19.32 -10.20
N GLY A 11 -0.94 18.98 -10.22
CA GLY A 11 -1.78 18.98 -11.42
C GLY A 11 -1.68 17.73 -12.30
N HIS A 12 -0.80 16.75 -11.97
CA HIS A 12 -0.68 15.51 -12.72
C HIS A 12 -1.99 14.71 -12.66
N LYS A 13 -2.40 14.14 -13.81
CA LYS A 13 -3.63 13.35 -13.90
C LYS A 13 -3.33 11.88 -13.62
N LEU A 14 -4.05 11.31 -12.66
CA LEU A 14 -3.99 9.92 -12.27
C LEU A 14 -5.28 9.21 -12.69
N ALA A 15 -5.14 7.95 -13.08
CA ALA A 15 -6.28 7.06 -13.26
C ALA A 15 -6.70 6.49 -11.91
N GLY A 16 -8.00 6.46 -11.67
CA GLY A 16 -8.58 5.87 -10.48
C GLY A 16 -9.90 5.18 -10.78
N TYR A 17 -10.32 4.33 -9.86
CA TYR A 17 -11.68 3.78 -9.84
C TYR A 17 -12.37 4.21 -8.55
N CYS A 18 -13.68 4.49 -8.68
CA CYS A 18 -14.57 4.68 -7.55
C CYS A 18 -15.69 3.64 -7.65
N PHE A 19 -15.78 2.80 -6.64
CA PHE A 19 -16.81 1.79 -6.50
C PHE A 19 -17.80 2.29 -5.46
N LYS A 20 -19.06 2.47 -5.86
CA LYS A 20 -20.11 2.99 -4.99
C LYS A 20 -21.11 1.88 -4.66
N PRO A 21 -21.48 1.68 -3.39
CA PRO A 21 -22.56 0.76 -3.03
C PRO A 21 -23.90 1.34 -3.50
N GLU A 22 -24.90 0.49 -3.57
CA GLU A 22 -26.28 0.90 -3.94
C GLU A 22 -26.98 1.68 -2.82
N ASN A 23 -26.68 1.26 -1.57
CA ASN A 23 -27.22 1.91 -0.36
C ASN A 23 -26.27 2.99 0.16
N THR A 24 -26.73 3.73 1.18
CA THR A 24 -25.88 4.70 1.90
C THR A 24 -24.62 4.02 2.44
N PRO A 25 -23.43 4.51 2.09
CA PRO A 25 -22.19 3.88 2.52
C PRO A 25 -21.94 4.06 4.01
N HIS A 26 -21.32 3.04 4.62
CA HIS A 26 -20.93 3.05 6.04
C HIS A 26 -19.62 3.79 6.28
N ALA A 27 -18.69 3.69 5.34
CA ALA A 27 -17.39 4.33 5.40
C ALA A 27 -16.79 4.48 3.99
N SER A 28 -15.77 5.34 3.89
CA SER A 28 -14.93 5.51 2.70
C SER A 28 -13.63 4.74 2.88
N VAL A 29 -13.20 3.99 1.87
CA VAL A 29 -11.99 3.16 1.90
C VAL A 29 -11.11 3.48 0.70
N VAL A 30 -9.85 3.80 0.92
CA VAL A 30 -8.83 3.94 -0.13
C VAL A 30 -7.93 2.72 -0.12
N ILE A 31 -7.83 2.02 -1.26
CA ILE A 31 -6.85 0.94 -1.45
C ILE A 31 -5.56 1.55 -2.03
N ALA A 32 -4.49 1.51 -1.24
CA ALA A 32 -3.17 1.98 -1.62
C ALA A 32 -2.34 0.83 -2.20
N PRO A 33 -1.96 0.88 -3.49
CA PRO A 33 -1.34 -0.25 -4.16
C PRO A 33 0.12 -0.49 -3.74
N ALA A 34 0.54 -1.74 -3.89
CA ALA A 34 1.95 -2.12 -3.79
C ALA A 34 2.77 -1.52 -4.93
N MET A 35 4.10 -1.53 -4.78
CA MET A 35 5.04 -1.06 -5.80
C MET A 35 4.79 -1.74 -7.14
N ALA A 36 4.57 -0.95 -8.19
CA ALA A 36 4.36 -1.38 -9.56
C ALA A 36 3.16 -2.34 -9.78
N VAL A 37 2.22 -2.40 -8.85
CA VAL A 37 0.99 -3.20 -8.99
C VAL A 37 -0.14 -2.27 -9.45
N PRO A 38 -0.76 -2.53 -10.62
CA PRO A 38 -1.84 -1.69 -11.13
C PRO A 38 -3.11 -1.82 -10.28
N GLN A 39 -3.89 -0.74 -10.19
CA GLN A 39 -5.13 -0.70 -9.42
C GLN A 39 -6.13 -1.79 -9.82
N SER A 40 -6.13 -2.22 -11.08
CA SER A 40 -7.00 -3.28 -11.59
C SER A 40 -6.82 -4.61 -10.85
N PHE A 41 -5.64 -4.87 -10.29
CA PHE A 41 -5.37 -6.04 -9.47
C PHE A 41 -6.26 -6.11 -8.22
N TYR A 42 -6.61 -4.97 -7.67
CA TYR A 42 -7.44 -4.85 -6.46
C TYR A 42 -8.94 -4.81 -6.73
N ALA A 43 -9.35 -4.78 -8.00
CA ALA A 43 -10.77 -4.60 -8.37
C ALA A 43 -11.72 -5.71 -7.84
N PRO A 44 -11.33 -7.00 -7.78
CA PRO A 44 -12.19 -8.02 -7.15
C PRO A 44 -12.47 -7.71 -5.67
N PHE A 45 -11.43 -7.38 -4.91
CA PHE A 45 -11.55 -7.04 -3.50
C PHE A 45 -12.33 -5.72 -3.28
N ALA A 46 -12.12 -4.71 -4.15
CA ALA A 46 -12.88 -3.48 -4.10
C ALA A 46 -14.39 -3.70 -4.33
N ARG A 47 -14.76 -4.59 -5.26
CA ARG A 47 -16.17 -4.97 -5.47
C ARG A 47 -16.75 -5.69 -4.26
N TYR A 48 -15.99 -6.58 -3.66
CA TYR A 48 -16.40 -7.26 -2.43
C TYR A 48 -16.70 -6.27 -1.30
N LEU A 49 -15.78 -5.33 -1.04
CA LEU A 49 -16.00 -4.28 -0.03
C LEU A 49 -17.22 -3.42 -0.36
N THR A 50 -17.42 -3.11 -1.65
CA THR A 50 -18.58 -2.32 -2.09
C THR A 50 -19.89 -3.06 -1.85
N ALA A 51 -19.92 -4.37 -2.08
CA ALA A 51 -21.09 -5.20 -1.76
C ALA A 51 -21.36 -5.25 -0.24
N GLN A 52 -20.36 -4.98 0.59
CA GLN A 52 -20.49 -4.87 2.05
C GLN A 52 -20.84 -3.45 2.52
N GLY A 53 -21.16 -2.51 1.60
CA GLY A 53 -21.63 -1.17 1.93
C GLY A 53 -20.52 -0.11 2.09
N TYR A 54 -19.33 -0.34 1.58
CA TYR A 54 -18.25 0.65 1.57
C TYR A 54 -18.13 1.37 0.23
N VAL A 55 -17.89 2.68 0.25
CA VAL A 55 -17.41 3.35 -0.97
C VAL A 55 -15.91 3.15 -1.06
N VAL A 56 -15.43 2.61 -2.19
CA VAL A 56 -14.04 2.21 -2.34
C VAL A 56 -13.38 2.97 -3.47
N TRP A 57 -12.18 3.49 -3.18
CA TRP A 57 -11.32 4.20 -4.11
C TRP A 57 -10.06 3.38 -4.35
N SER A 58 -9.66 3.27 -5.60
CA SER A 58 -8.33 2.78 -5.97
C SER A 58 -7.73 3.70 -7.01
N PHE A 59 -6.41 3.65 -7.15
CA PHE A 59 -5.67 4.53 -8.06
C PHE A 59 -4.37 3.90 -8.51
N ASP A 60 -3.85 4.37 -9.62
CA ASP A 60 -2.48 4.11 -10.05
C ASP A 60 -1.59 5.31 -9.74
N TYR A 61 -0.44 5.07 -9.13
CA TYR A 61 0.60 6.10 -9.02
C TYR A 61 1.05 6.57 -10.41
N ARG A 62 1.54 7.82 -10.54
CA ARG A 62 2.13 8.29 -11.79
C ARG A 62 3.21 7.34 -12.28
N GLY A 63 3.13 6.94 -13.54
CA GLY A 63 4.03 5.96 -14.12
C GLY A 63 3.68 4.50 -13.89
N THR A 64 2.53 4.20 -13.27
CA THR A 64 2.01 2.82 -13.16
C THR A 64 0.67 2.69 -13.87
N GLY A 65 0.32 1.47 -14.28
CA GLY A 65 -0.97 1.11 -14.84
C GLY A 65 -1.53 2.13 -15.82
N GLU A 66 -2.78 2.53 -15.62
CA GLU A 66 -3.49 3.50 -16.46
C GLU A 66 -3.04 4.97 -16.23
N SER A 67 -2.26 5.24 -15.17
CA SER A 67 -1.64 6.56 -14.93
C SER A 67 -0.35 6.77 -15.72
N LEU A 68 0.17 5.74 -16.39
CA LEU A 68 1.28 5.91 -17.33
C LEU A 68 0.76 6.48 -18.64
N LYS A 69 1.09 7.73 -18.92
CA LYS A 69 0.81 8.38 -20.21
C LYS A 69 2.12 8.55 -20.98
N GLY A 70 2.22 7.86 -22.11
CA GLY A 70 3.41 7.87 -22.96
C GLY A 70 4.55 7.00 -22.43
N SER A 71 5.79 7.46 -22.53
CA SER A 71 6.99 6.67 -22.19
C SER A 71 7.36 6.78 -20.72
N MET A 72 7.67 5.66 -20.06
CA MET A 72 8.18 5.59 -18.69
C MET A 72 9.45 6.45 -18.49
N ARG A 73 10.29 6.58 -19.52
CA ARG A 73 11.51 7.42 -19.50
C ARG A 73 11.22 8.89 -19.12
N ASN A 74 10.02 9.36 -19.45
CA ASN A 74 9.63 10.75 -19.21
C ASN A 74 9.02 10.96 -17.81
N VAL A 75 8.74 9.88 -17.07
CA VAL A 75 8.18 9.97 -15.72
C VAL A 75 9.28 10.28 -14.72
N LYS A 76 9.32 11.52 -14.24
CA LYS A 76 10.25 11.96 -13.20
C LYS A 76 9.54 11.93 -11.85
N ALA A 77 9.65 10.82 -11.16
CA ALA A 77 8.99 10.60 -9.87
C ALA A 77 9.90 9.86 -8.89
N THR A 78 9.69 10.13 -7.63
CA THR A 78 10.22 9.40 -6.47
C THR A 78 9.07 8.76 -5.70
N ILE A 79 9.35 7.91 -4.71
CA ILE A 79 8.31 7.41 -3.79
C ILE A 79 7.72 8.57 -2.98
N SER A 80 8.54 9.57 -2.65
CA SER A 80 8.05 10.78 -1.95
C SER A 80 7.07 11.59 -2.81
N ASP A 81 7.24 11.62 -4.14
CA ASP A 81 6.25 12.23 -5.05
C ASP A 81 4.95 11.40 -5.09
N TRP A 82 5.06 10.07 -5.17
CA TRP A 82 3.92 9.16 -5.11
C TRP A 82 3.10 9.36 -3.82
N LEU A 83 3.81 9.49 -2.70
CA LEU A 83 3.19 9.68 -1.40
C LEU A 83 2.53 11.06 -1.27
N ARG A 84 3.32 12.13 -1.46
CA ARG A 84 2.89 13.50 -1.11
C ARG A 84 2.05 14.17 -2.17
N LYS A 85 2.20 13.76 -3.44
CA LYS A 85 1.46 14.38 -4.55
C LYS A 85 0.31 13.53 -5.03
N ASP A 86 0.53 12.21 -5.20
CA ASP A 86 -0.47 11.31 -5.75
C ASP A 86 -1.41 10.75 -4.67
N PHE A 87 -0.87 10.01 -3.72
CA PHE A 87 -1.66 9.32 -2.72
C PHE A 87 -2.39 10.30 -1.79
N ASP A 88 -1.70 11.34 -1.33
CA ASP A 88 -2.31 12.36 -0.48
C ASP A 88 -3.49 13.07 -1.16
N ALA A 89 -3.38 13.37 -2.46
CA ALA A 89 -4.48 13.94 -3.22
C ALA A 89 -5.68 12.98 -3.35
N VAL A 90 -5.44 11.67 -3.41
CA VAL A 90 -6.51 10.66 -3.39
C VAL A 90 -7.21 10.63 -2.02
N ILE A 91 -6.45 10.68 -0.92
CA ILE A 91 -7.00 10.75 0.44
C ILE A 91 -7.87 12.00 0.60
N GLN A 92 -7.38 13.16 0.16
CA GLN A 92 -8.16 14.40 0.21
C GLN A 92 -9.45 14.28 -0.61
N LYS A 93 -9.35 13.80 -1.87
CA LYS A 93 -10.52 13.61 -2.72
C LYS A 93 -11.56 12.66 -2.13
N ALA A 94 -11.12 11.54 -1.54
CA ALA A 94 -12.01 10.57 -0.91
C ALA A 94 -12.72 11.19 0.31
N GLY A 95 -11.98 11.88 1.19
CA GLY A 95 -12.53 12.55 2.35
C GLY A 95 -13.48 13.71 2.00
N ASP A 96 -13.14 14.53 1.00
CA ASP A 96 -14.00 15.65 0.56
C ASP A 96 -15.28 15.17 -0.14
N SER A 97 -15.23 14.00 -0.79
CA SER A 97 -16.42 13.43 -1.44
C SER A 97 -17.44 12.86 -0.44
N TYR A 98 -17.00 12.48 0.75
CA TYR A 98 -17.81 11.90 1.83
C TYR A 98 -17.38 12.42 3.19
N PRO A 99 -17.56 13.72 3.49
CA PRO A 99 -16.96 14.37 4.68
C PRO A 99 -17.52 13.87 6.01
N SER A 100 -18.72 13.28 6.00
CA SER A 100 -19.34 12.69 7.20
C SER A 100 -19.00 11.23 7.46
N LEU A 101 -18.31 10.58 6.52
CA LEU A 101 -17.95 9.18 6.68
C LEU A 101 -16.53 9.01 7.24
N PRO A 102 -16.30 8.02 8.10
CA PRO A 102 -14.95 7.64 8.47
C PRO A 102 -14.17 7.18 7.24
N LEU A 103 -12.91 7.60 7.16
CA LEU A 103 -12.02 7.32 6.03
C LEU A 103 -10.93 6.34 6.46
N TYR A 104 -10.89 5.18 5.82
CA TYR A 104 -9.89 4.14 6.06
C TYR A 104 -8.94 3.98 4.89
N VAL A 105 -7.73 3.51 5.18
CA VAL A 105 -6.79 3.05 4.16
C VAL A 105 -6.56 1.56 4.31
N ILE A 106 -6.58 0.84 3.20
CA ILE A 106 -6.08 -0.53 3.08
C ILE A 106 -4.81 -0.47 2.25
N GLY A 107 -3.65 -0.57 2.91
CA GLY A 107 -2.35 -0.49 2.25
C GLY A 107 -1.77 -1.87 1.97
N HIS A 108 -1.41 -2.13 0.73
CA HIS A 108 -0.65 -3.32 0.33
C HIS A 108 0.82 -2.98 0.21
N SER A 109 1.67 -3.71 0.95
CA SER A 109 3.13 -3.56 0.84
C SER A 109 3.57 -2.09 0.93
N LEU A 110 4.21 -1.52 -0.10
CA LEU A 110 4.60 -0.10 -0.15
C LEU A 110 3.44 0.85 0.19
N GLY A 111 2.23 0.55 -0.28
CA GLY A 111 1.05 1.38 -0.02
C GLY A 111 0.78 1.57 1.46
N GLY A 112 0.95 0.51 2.27
CA GLY A 112 0.80 0.61 3.73
C GLY A 112 2.01 1.21 4.43
N GLN A 113 3.23 0.94 3.92
CA GLN A 113 4.46 1.50 4.49
C GLN A 113 4.47 3.03 4.50
N THR A 114 3.83 3.67 3.53
CA THR A 114 3.91 5.12 3.35
C THR A 114 2.81 5.92 4.04
N VAL A 115 1.75 5.26 4.53
CA VAL A 115 0.60 5.94 5.15
C VAL A 115 0.98 6.88 6.29
N PRO A 116 1.86 6.52 7.24
CA PRO A 116 2.22 7.42 8.35
C PRO A 116 2.88 8.74 7.90
N LEU A 117 3.39 8.78 6.67
CA LEU A 117 4.08 9.95 6.11
C LEU A 117 3.14 10.88 5.30
N LEU A 118 1.85 10.54 5.19
CA LEU A 118 0.87 11.35 4.46
C LEU A 118 0.62 12.69 5.18
N PRO A 119 0.64 13.83 4.46
CA PRO A 119 0.19 15.11 4.99
C PRO A 119 -1.25 15.05 5.54
N SER A 120 -2.14 14.33 4.82
CA SER A 120 -3.54 14.15 5.20
C SER A 120 -3.78 13.02 6.21
N LEU A 121 -2.74 12.53 6.89
CA LEU A 121 -2.85 11.48 7.92
C LEU A 121 -3.96 11.77 8.98
N PRO A 122 -4.13 13.01 9.47
CA PRO A 122 -5.17 13.30 10.48
C PRO A 122 -6.62 13.11 10.01
N ARG A 123 -6.85 12.92 8.71
CA ARG A 123 -8.17 12.63 8.14
C ARG A 123 -8.57 11.17 8.25
N LEU A 124 -7.63 10.29 8.59
CA LEU A 124 -7.86 8.85 8.62
C LEU A 124 -8.48 8.41 9.95
N ALA A 125 -9.44 7.51 9.84
CA ALA A 125 -10.09 6.84 10.96
C ALA A 125 -9.44 5.49 11.31
N GLY A 126 -8.61 4.94 10.41
CA GLY A 126 -7.90 3.69 10.65
C GLY A 126 -7.11 3.21 9.43
N LEU A 127 -6.25 2.23 9.69
CA LEU A 127 -5.33 1.65 8.68
C LEU A 127 -5.38 0.12 8.75
N ILE A 128 -5.44 -0.50 7.57
CA ILE A 128 -5.27 -1.94 7.43
C ILE A 128 -4.04 -2.19 6.56
N ASN A 129 -3.03 -2.81 7.14
CA ASN A 129 -1.78 -3.18 6.48
C ASN A 129 -1.84 -4.64 6.02
N ILE A 130 -1.73 -4.87 4.73
CA ILE A 130 -1.70 -6.21 4.12
C ILE A 130 -0.31 -6.46 3.54
N ALA A 131 0.38 -7.49 4.03
CA ALA A 131 1.75 -7.85 3.63
C ALA A 131 2.71 -6.65 3.70
N VAL A 132 2.61 -5.85 4.76
CA VAL A 132 3.43 -4.66 4.99
C VAL A 132 4.61 -5.00 5.89
N GLY A 133 5.81 -4.62 5.50
CA GLY A 133 7.02 -4.86 6.27
C GLY A 133 8.24 -4.13 5.72
N SER A 134 9.35 -4.27 6.38
CA SER A 134 10.63 -3.69 5.98
C SER A 134 11.22 -4.38 4.76
N GLY A 135 11.54 -3.61 3.73
CA GLY A 135 12.29 -4.07 2.56
C GLY A 135 13.81 -4.07 2.77
N TRP A 136 14.33 -3.79 3.98
CA TRP A 136 15.76 -3.88 4.26
C TRP A 136 16.29 -5.27 3.91
N VAL A 137 17.38 -5.31 3.17
CA VAL A 137 17.91 -6.55 2.59
C VAL A 137 18.08 -7.71 3.59
N GLN A 138 18.34 -7.42 4.87
CA GLN A 138 18.45 -8.44 5.91
C GLN A 138 17.10 -8.98 6.39
N HIS A 139 15.99 -8.33 6.03
CA HIS A 139 14.62 -8.72 6.35
C HIS A 139 13.91 -9.44 5.21
N ASN A 140 14.58 -9.61 4.09
CA ASN A 140 14.00 -10.30 2.93
C ASN A 140 14.17 -11.82 3.05
N ALA A 141 13.33 -12.57 2.37
CA ALA A 141 13.45 -14.01 2.24
C ALA A 141 14.83 -14.41 1.68
N PRO A 142 15.39 -15.58 2.03
CA PRO A 142 16.76 -15.96 1.71
C PRO A 142 17.11 -15.85 0.23
N ARG A 143 16.17 -16.22 -0.66
CA ARG A 143 16.35 -16.11 -2.11
C ARG A 143 16.53 -14.66 -2.55
N VAL A 144 15.63 -13.78 -2.10
CA VAL A 144 15.69 -12.34 -2.41
C VAL A 144 16.97 -11.73 -1.84
N ARG A 145 17.33 -12.05 -0.60
CA ARG A 145 18.55 -11.55 0.05
C ARG A 145 19.84 -11.90 -0.70
N ARG A 146 19.90 -13.09 -1.32
CA ARG A 146 21.08 -13.50 -2.11
C ARG A 146 21.24 -12.69 -3.40
N THR A 147 20.14 -12.35 -4.06
CA THR A 147 20.14 -11.64 -5.34
C THR A 147 20.14 -10.11 -5.18
N ALA A 148 19.72 -9.62 -4.02
CA ALA A 148 19.59 -8.19 -3.74
C ALA A 148 20.89 -7.39 -3.97
N PRO A 149 22.10 -7.81 -3.57
CA PRO A 149 23.31 -7.05 -3.85
C PRO A 149 23.55 -6.86 -5.35
N PHE A 150 23.34 -7.89 -6.15
CA PHE A 150 23.47 -7.80 -7.60
C PHE A 150 22.44 -6.84 -8.19
N LEU A 151 21.18 -6.93 -7.75
CA LEU A 151 20.13 -6.01 -8.16
C LEU A 151 20.50 -4.57 -7.80
N TRP A 152 20.87 -4.32 -6.54
CA TRP A 152 21.02 -2.95 -6.02
C TRP A 152 22.30 -2.26 -6.47
N TYR A 153 23.41 -2.98 -6.63
CA TYR A 153 24.71 -2.38 -6.95
C TYR A 153 25.05 -2.39 -8.43
N LEU A 154 24.44 -3.28 -9.22
CA LEU A 154 24.74 -3.42 -10.64
C LEU A 154 23.52 -3.20 -11.53
N VAL A 155 22.49 -4.07 -11.40
CA VAL A 155 21.38 -4.11 -12.36
C VAL A 155 20.55 -2.81 -12.34
N ALA A 156 20.15 -2.36 -11.17
CA ALA A 156 19.29 -1.18 -11.06
C ALA A 156 20.01 0.10 -11.54
N PRO A 157 21.24 0.43 -11.09
CA PRO A 157 21.94 1.60 -11.60
C PRO A 157 22.20 1.56 -13.10
N LEU A 158 22.67 0.43 -13.62
CA LEU A 158 22.98 0.27 -15.04
C LEU A 158 21.74 0.46 -15.91
N LEU A 159 20.65 -0.23 -15.59
CA LEU A 159 19.43 -0.17 -16.40
C LEU A 159 18.72 1.18 -16.29
N CYS A 160 18.68 1.77 -15.11
CA CYS A 160 18.15 3.14 -14.96
C CYS A 160 18.96 4.17 -15.75
N SER A 161 20.27 4.01 -15.82
CA SER A 161 21.14 4.89 -16.62
C SER A 161 20.89 4.72 -18.13
N LEU A 162 20.81 3.48 -18.61
CA LEU A 162 20.64 3.16 -20.02
C LEU A 162 19.24 3.52 -20.56
N PHE A 163 18.20 3.17 -19.80
CA PHE A 163 16.82 3.31 -20.25
C PHE A 163 16.13 4.57 -19.74
N GLY A 164 16.68 5.23 -18.72
CA GLY A 164 16.03 6.36 -18.02
C GLY A 164 14.93 5.95 -17.05
N TYR A 165 14.71 4.64 -16.86
CA TYR A 165 13.80 4.00 -15.93
C TYR A 165 14.27 2.57 -15.64
N PHE A 166 13.69 1.91 -14.63
CA PHE A 166 13.97 0.49 -14.37
C PHE A 166 12.98 -0.41 -15.12
N PRO A 167 13.40 -1.18 -16.14
CA PRO A 167 12.55 -2.02 -16.95
C PRO A 167 12.27 -3.38 -16.28
N GLY A 168 11.70 -3.36 -15.07
CA GLY A 168 11.54 -4.53 -14.21
C GLY A 168 10.59 -5.58 -14.78
N ALA A 169 9.58 -5.16 -15.58
CA ALA A 169 8.66 -6.07 -16.25
C ALA A 169 9.38 -7.00 -17.25
N ARG A 170 10.36 -6.46 -18.00
CA ARG A 170 11.18 -7.28 -18.93
C ARG A 170 12.06 -8.29 -18.22
N LEU A 171 12.42 -8.02 -16.96
CA LEU A 171 13.27 -8.89 -16.15
C LEU A 171 12.45 -9.92 -15.37
N GLY A 172 11.11 -9.82 -15.35
CA GLY A 172 10.25 -10.66 -14.53
C GLY A 172 10.47 -10.49 -13.01
N ILE A 173 11.03 -9.35 -12.58
CA ILE A 173 11.34 -9.08 -11.17
C ILE A 173 10.19 -8.34 -10.51
N ILE A 174 9.75 -7.24 -11.13
CA ILE A 174 8.69 -6.34 -10.70
C ILE A 174 8.21 -5.59 -11.95
N GLY A 175 7.13 -4.83 -11.88
CA GLY A 175 6.75 -3.94 -12.99
C GLY A 175 7.81 -2.86 -13.28
N ASP A 176 7.62 -2.11 -14.34
CA ASP A 176 8.50 -0.99 -14.69
C ASP A 176 8.37 0.13 -13.66
N LEU A 177 9.49 0.78 -13.32
CA LEU A 177 9.54 1.84 -12.32
C LEU A 177 10.26 3.08 -12.84
N PRO A 178 9.77 4.31 -12.52
CA PRO A 178 10.57 5.51 -12.71
C PRO A 178 11.93 5.38 -12.01
N ALA A 179 12.99 5.90 -12.63
CA ALA A 179 14.34 5.79 -12.08
C ALA A 179 14.46 6.36 -10.67
N GLY A 180 13.79 7.51 -10.39
CA GLY A 180 13.79 8.11 -9.05
C GLY A 180 13.14 7.25 -7.99
N VAL A 181 12.04 6.55 -8.33
CA VAL A 181 11.39 5.57 -7.46
C VAL A 181 12.35 4.42 -7.14
N MET A 182 12.99 3.87 -8.19
CA MET A 182 13.93 2.76 -8.02
C MET A 182 15.13 3.14 -7.17
N TYR A 183 15.70 4.32 -7.35
CA TYR A 183 16.82 4.81 -6.54
C TYR A 183 16.43 5.09 -5.08
N GLN A 184 15.25 5.67 -4.84
CA GLN A 184 14.78 5.90 -3.47
C GLN A 184 14.52 4.57 -2.75
N TRP A 185 13.86 3.62 -3.43
CA TRP A 185 13.63 2.28 -2.89
C TRP A 185 14.94 1.55 -2.58
N ARG A 186 15.91 1.59 -3.51
CA ARG A 186 17.27 1.08 -3.30
C ARG A 186 17.90 1.65 -2.03
N ARG A 187 17.83 2.97 -1.84
CA ARG A 187 18.35 3.63 -0.64
C ARG A 187 17.73 3.04 0.62
N TRP A 188 16.42 2.90 0.67
CA TRP A 188 15.75 2.30 1.81
C TRP A 188 16.15 0.84 2.04
N CYS A 189 16.17 0.02 1.00
CA CYS A 189 16.52 -1.40 1.08
C CYS A 189 17.96 -1.64 1.58
N LEU A 190 18.87 -0.71 1.35
CA LEU A 190 20.26 -0.77 1.80
C LEU A 190 20.50 -0.10 3.16
N THR A 191 19.52 0.63 3.70
CA THR A 191 19.62 1.32 4.98
C THR A 191 19.05 0.43 6.09
N PRO A 192 19.77 0.23 7.21
CA PRO A 192 19.21 -0.38 8.41
C PRO A 192 17.91 0.33 8.83
N ASP A 193 16.94 -0.44 9.34
CA ASP A 193 15.58 0.05 9.66
C ASP A 193 14.79 0.58 8.46
N TYR A 194 15.29 0.36 7.23
CA TYR A 194 14.56 0.66 6.00
C TYR A 194 14.14 2.13 5.92
N LEU A 195 12.85 2.41 5.60
CA LEU A 195 12.34 3.77 5.49
C LEU A 195 12.35 4.54 6.82
N LEU A 196 12.31 3.86 7.98
CA LEU A 196 12.31 4.52 9.30
C LEU A 196 13.60 5.33 9.55
N SER A 197 14.72 4.88 8.96
CA SER A 197 15.99 5.62 8.95
C SER A 197 16.31 6.23 7.58
N GLY A 198 15.71 5.70 6.52
CA GLY A 198 15.92 6.14 5.13
C GLY A 198 15.16 7.41 4.74
N GLU A 199 14.12 7.80 5.53
CA GLU A 199 13.37 9.04 5.30
C GLU A 199 13.36 9.92 6.56
N PRO A 200 13.68 11.21 6.41
CA PRO A 200 13.66 12.14 7.55
C PRO A 200 12.28 12.20 8.22
N GLY A 201 12.25 12.08 9.54
CA GLY A 201 11.03 12.16 10.34
C GLY A 201 10.11 10.94 10.25
N ALA A 202 10.48 9.88 9.53
CA ALA A 202 9.62 8.71 9.36
C ALA A 202 9.31 8.01 10.69
N ARG A 203 10.29 7.82 11.55
CA ARG A 203 10.10 7.19 12.88
C ARG A 203 9.11 7.97 13.73
N ASP A 204 9.22 9.30 13.76
CA ASP A 204 8.30 10.17 14.49
C ASP A 204 6.89 10.16 13.86
N ALA A 205 6.80 10.08 12.54
CA ALA A 205 5.53 9.98 11.85
C ALA A 205 4.79 8.69 12.21
N TYR A 206 5.49 7.55 12.26
CA TYR A 206 4.92 6.29 12.73
C TYR A 206 4.48 6.35 14.19
N ALA A 207 5.29 6.94 15.05
CA ALA A 207 4.98 7.08 16.48
C ALA A 207 3.75 7.98 16.75
N ARG A 208 3.47 8.94 15.87
CA ARG A 208 2.32 9.85 16.00
C ARG A 208 1.00 9.29 15.50
N VAL A 209 0.98 8.13 14.87
CA VAL A 209 -0.30 7.49 14.47
C VAL A 209 -1.11 7.17 15.71
N ASN A 210 -2.36 7.65 15.77
CA ASN A 210 -3.24 7.59 16.94
C ASN A 210 -4.63 7.00 16.63
N PHE A 211 -4.78 6.31 15.52
CA PHE A 211 -6.00 5.61 15.13
C PHE A 211 -5.75 4.08 15.08
N PRO A 212 -6.81 3.25 15.13
CA PRO A 212 -6.68 1.79 15.07
C PRO A 212 -5.97 1.26 13.83
N ILE A 213 -5.13 0.24 14.02
CA ILE A 213 -4.36 -0.40 12.95
C ILE A 213 -4.57 -1.90 13.01
N LEU A 214 -4.98 -2.51 11.87
CA LEU A 214 -4.90 -3.96 11.66
C LEU A 214 -3.71 -4.27 10.75
N ALA A 215 -2.88 -5.24 11.13
CA ALA A 215 -1.76 -5.69 10.32
C ALA A 215 -1.88 -7.21 10.06
N LEU A 216 -2.08 -7.58 8.80
CA LEU A 216 -2.11 -8.98 8.36
C LEU A 216 -0.80 -9.31 7.63
N THR A 217 0.00 -10.18 8.22
CA THR A 217 1.25 -10.70 7.68
C THR A 217 1.10 -12.18 7.37
N PHE A 218 1.67 -12.65 6.28
CA PHE A 218 1.53 -14.05 5.85
C PHE A 218 2.81 -14.82 6.13
N ALA A 219 2.68 -15.97 6.78
CA ALA A 219 3.83 -16.78 7.16
C ALA A 219 4.61 -17.33 5.96
N ASP A 220 3.93 -17.47 4.83
CA ASP A 220 4.49 -17.96 3.56
C ASP A 220 4.83 -16.83 2.56
N ASP A 221 5.01 -15.59 3.04
CA ASP A 221 5.39 -14.45 2.19
C ASP A 221 6.80 -14.69 1.58
N GLU A 222 6.84 -14.79 0.25
CA GLU A 222 8.06 -15.09 -0.50
C GLU A 222 9.01 -13.89 -0.65
N LEU A 223 8.58 -12.69 -0.28
CA LEU A 223 9.37 -11.46 -0.38
C LEU A 223 9.87 -10.99 0.98
N LEU A 224 8.98 -10.87 1.96
CA LEU A 224 9.25 -10.30 3.27
C LEU A 224 9.16 -11.36 4.37
N LEU A 225 10.10 -11.32 5.30
CA LEU A 225 10.02 -12.15 6.51
C LEU A 225 9.21 -11.44 7.58
N GLU A 226 8.54 -12.22 8.43
CA GLU A 226 7.80 -11.74 9.59
C GLU A 226 8.59 -10.74 10.44
N LYS A 227 9.89 -11.01 10.67
CA LYS A 227 10.78 -10.10 11.43
C LYS A 227 10.81 -8.68 10.87
N GLY A 228 10.76 -8.53 9.53
CA GLY A 228 10.72 -7.22 8.88
C GLY A 228 9.38 -6.53 9.05
N SER A 229 8.30 -7.30 9.05
CA SER A 229 6.96 -6.79 9.34
C SER A 229 6.85 -6.35 10.81
N ARG A 230 7.28 -7.18 11.75
CA ARG A 230 7.27 -6.84 13.19
C ARG A 230 8.11 -5.60 13.49
N MET A 231 9.30 -5.49 12.90
CA MET A 231 10.16 -4.32 13.08
C MET A 231 9.46 -3.03 12.63
N LEU A 232 8.81 -3.06 11.47
CA LEU A 232 8.11 -1.87 10.97
C LEU A 232 6.90 -1.52 11.84
N HIS A 233 6.09 -2.52 12.22
CA HIS A 233 4.89 -2.31 13.05
C HIS A 233 5.23 -1.93 14.50
N SER A 234 6.38 -2.29 15.03
CA SER A 234 6.83 -1.84 16.36
C SER A 234 7.10 -0.33 16.44
N ALA A 235 7.21 0.35 15.29
CA ALA A 235 7.36 1.80 15.25
C ALA A 235 6.04 2.57 15.50
N TYR A 236 4.89 1.91 15.44
CA TYR A 236 3.60 2.48 15.82
C TYR A 236 3.45 2.50 17.36
N THR A 237 4.16 3.42 18.01
CA THR A 237 4.16 3.51 19.49
C THR A 237 2.99 4.29 20.05
N GLY A 238 2.35 5.15 19.26
CA GLY A 238 1.14 5.90 19.66
C GLY A 238 -0.10 5.02 19.76
N THR A 239 -0.27 4.10 18.82
CA THR A 239 -1.34 3.08 18.83
C THR A 239 -0.76 1.77 18.29
N PRO A 240 -0.46 0.81 19.17
CA PRO A 240 0.02 -0.49 18.74
C PRO A 240 -0.94 -1.18 17.76
N ALA A 241 -0.40 -1.77 16.70
CA ALA A 241 -1.20 -2.48 15.72
C ALA A 241 -1.76 -3.79 16.30
N ASP A 242 -3.01 -4.11 15.94
CA ASP A 242 -3.54 -5.48 16.01
C ASP A 242 -2.81 -6.32 14.96
N TYR A 243 -1.70 -6.92 15.39
CA TYR A 243 -0.76 -7.60 14.51
C TYR A 243 -1.04 -9.10 14.48
N ARG A 244 -1.38 -9.60 13.29
CA ARG A 244 -1.73 -11.01 13.09
C ARG A 244 -0.83 -11.64 12.03
N VAL A 245 -0.24 -12.79 12.38
CA VAL A 245 0.44 -13.67 11.44
C VAL A 245 -0.58 -14.72 10.98
N ILE A 246 -0.75 -14.83 9.68
CA ILE A 246 -1.74 -15.69 9.05
C ILE A 246 -1.02 -16.89 8.43
N GLU A 247 -1.31 -18.08 8.93
CA GLU A 247 -0.91 -19.34 8.33
C GLU A 247 -1.91 -19.76 7.27
N PRO A 248 -1.50 -20.10 6.04
CA PRO A 248 -2.44 -20.50 4.98
C PRO A 248 -3.35 -21.67 5.39
N GLY A 249 -2.79 -22.65 6.12
CA GLY A 249 -3.49 -23.84 6.57
C GLY A 249 -4.68 -23.56 7.48
N ASP A 250 -4.62 -22.51 8.31
CA ASP A 250 -5.69 -22.14 9.24
C ASP A 250 -6.94 -21.65 8.49
N PHE A 251 -6.78 -21.26 7.24
CA PHE A 251 -7.85 -20.78 6.35
C PHE A 251 -8.16 -21.76 5.21
N GLY A 252 -7.66 -22.99 5.28
CA GLY A 252 -7.85 -23.99 4.22
C GLY A 252 -7.18 -23.64 2.89
N LEU A 253 -6.21 -22.72 2.90
CA LEU A 253 -5.49 -22.29 1.73
C LEU A 253 -4.14 -23.02 1.63
N ARG A 254 -3.75 -23.39 0.42
CA ARG A 254 -2.43 -24.00 0.16
C ARG A 254 -1.30 -22.95 0.21
N ARG A 255 -1.62 -21.73 -0.16
CA ARG A 255 -0.68 -20.62 -0.25
C ARG A 255 -1.42 -19.28 -0.26
N ILE A 256 -0.85 -18.29 0.43
CA ILE A 256 -1.25 -16.89 0.36
C ILE A 256 -0.11 -16.09 -0.30
N GLY A 257 1.08 -16.08 0.28
CA GLY A 257 2.24 -15.31 -0.18
C GLY A 257 1.97 -13.81 -0.17
N HIS A 258 2.85 -13.05 -0.82
CA HIS A 258 2.79 -11.58 -0.81
C HIS A 258 1.53 -10.99 -1.48
N PHE A 259 0.99 -11.67 -2.49
CA PHE A 259 -0.10 -11.15 -3.34
C PHE A 259 -1.43 -11.88 -3.19
N GLY A 260 -1.45 -13.03 -2.51
CA GLY A 260 -2.61 -13.93 -2.52
C GLY A 260 -3.84 -13.39 -1.82
N PHE A 261 -3.67 -12.50 -0.83
CA PHE A 261 -4.79 -11.88 -0.13
C PHE A 261 -5.79 -11.21 -1.09
N PHE A 262 -5.34 -10.53 -2.13
CA PHE A 262 -6.20 -9.79 -3.07
C PHE A 262 -6.75 -10.65 -4.21
N LYS A 263 -6.40 -11.93 -4.26
CA LYS A 263 -6.93 -12.87 -5.26
C LYS A 263 -8.29 -13.41 -4.83
N GLN A 264 -9.13 -13.76 -5.81
CA GLN A 264 -10.49 -14.27 -5.62
C GLN A 264 -10.58 -15.46 -4.64
N GLN A 265 -9.56 -16.30 -4.58
CA GLN A 265 -9.50 -17.43 -3.64
C GLN A 265 -9.60 -17.03 -2.16
N SER A 266 -9.31 -15.78 -1.83
CA SER A 266 -9.33 -15.24 -0.46
C SER A 266 -10.69 -14.64 -0.07
N GLU A 267 -11.65 -14.58 -0.99
CA GLU A 267 -12.94 -13.91 -0.79
C GLU A 267 -13.72 -14.44 0.40
N THR A 268 -13.83 -15.75 0.51
CA THR A 268 -14.62 -16.41 1.58
C THR A 268 -13.82 -16.67 2.84
N THR A 269 -12.49 -16.48 2.82
CA THR A 269 -11.60 -16.86 3.91
C THR A 269 -10.93 -15.64 4.56
N LEU A 270 -10.15 -14.86 3.81
CA LEU A 270 -9.34 -13.77 4.35
C LEU A 270 -10.02 -12.39 4.29
N TRP A 271 -10.85 -12.12 3.26
CA TRP A 271 -11.50 -10.81 3.15
C TRP A 271 -12.49 -10.52 4.29
N PRO A 272 -13.19 -11.52 4.87
CA PRO A 272 -14.02 -11.31 6.06
C PRO A 272 -13.26 -10.77 7.28
N LEU A 273 -11.95 -11.02 7.41
CA LEU A 273 -11.13 -10.45 8.48
C LEU A 273 -11.11 -8.91 8.41
N VAL A 274 -11.01 -8.39 7.19
CA VAL A 274 -10.99 -6.95 6.93
C VAL A 274 -12.37 -6.32 7.16
N THR A 275 -13.42 -6.92 6.61
CA THR A 275 -14.77 -6.36 6.79
C THR A 275 -15.26 -6.46 8.22
N GLY A 276 -14.91 -7.52 8.94
CA GLY A 276 -15.18 -7.65 10.38
C GLY A 276 -14.52 -6.54 11.19
N TRP A 277 -13.24 -6.29 10.95
CA TRP A 277 -12.50 -5.22 11.61
C TRP A 277 -13.04 -3.82 11.26
N LEU A 278 -13.31 -3.55 9.98
CA LEU A 278 -13.91 -2.28 9.55
C LEU A 278 -15.26 -2.02 10.22
N LYS A 279 -16.13 -3.04 10.29
CA LYS A 279 -17.44 -2.93 10.93
C LYS A 279 -17.32 -2.61 12.41
N GLN A 280 -16.47 -3.34 13.13
CA GLN A 280 -16.23 -3.12 14.56
C GLN A 280 -15.71 -1.70 14.80
N THR A 281 -14.63 -1.30 14.12
CA THR A 281 -14.00 0.02 14.31
C THR A 281 -14.95 1.17 13.96
N THR A 282 -15.75 1.02 12.89
CA THR A 282 -16.74 2.04 12.51
C THR A 282 -17.83 2.18 13.58
N THR A 283 -18.28 1.09 14.19
CA THR A 283 -19.28 1.11 15.26
C THR A 283 -18.74 1.81 16.52
N GLU A 284 -17.51 1.48 16.91
CA GLU A 284 -16.84 2.09 18.07
C GLU A 284 -16.68 3.62 17.91
N LEU A 285 -16.26 4.08 16.71
CA LEU A 285 -16.15 5.51 16.40
C LEU A 285 -17.50 6.23 16.47
N THR A 286 -18.58 5.59 16.02
CA THR A 286 -19.93 6.19 16.07
C THR A 286 -20.42 6.34 17.51
N GLN A 287 -20.13 5.36 18.36
CA GLN A 287 -20.51 5.40 19.78
C GLN A 287 -19.71 6.42 20.60
N CYS A 288 -18.46 6.69 20.25
CA CYS A 288 -17.64 7.72 20.93
C CYS A 288 -18.04 9.16 20.56
N ASN A 289 -18.74 9.36 19.43
CA ASN A 289 -19.15 10.68 18.94
C ASN A 289 -20.64 11.00 19.22
N SER A 290 -21.39 10.06 19.80
CA SER A 290 -22.77 10.22 20.25
C SER A 290 -22.84 10.53 21.76
#